data_a5ccb3fd28d3f58569b284aed419e0d7
#
_entry.id   a5ccb3fd28d3f58569b284aed419e0d7
#
_cell.length_a   1.000
_cell.length_b   1.000
_cell.length_c   1.000
_cell.angle_alpha   90.00
_cell.angle_beta   90.00
_cell.angle_gamma   90.00
#
_symmetry.space_group_name_H-M   'P 1'
#
loop_
_entity.id
_entity.type
_entity.pdbx_description
1 polymer ?
#
loop_
_entity_poly.entity_id
_entity_poly.type
_entity_poly.pdbx_seq_one_letter_code
_entity_poly.pdbx_strand_id
1 'polypeptide(L)'
;MECVLDVLVIGAGPTGLACAIEAMRSNLDVLVVEKGCLVNSIFSYPPGMTFFTTRERLEIGDIPFTTINVKPTRAEALEYYRGVARFYHVPVRYHERVVGIAGSDGNFEVRAAATDGDPKCYRTRKVIIATGYYDIPNLMGVPGEDLPKVSHYYGEAHAFYQRKVAVIGGANSAAIAALDLFRHSAEVTLIHREPELSRHIKYWVRPDIENRIKEGSIRACMATAVREITRDAVWVETAQGEPTRIENDYVFALTGYHPDFEFLRRVGVEIDPGTSRPNCNAKTRESNVPGVYLAGVVISGRHTNEIFIENGRFHGNQIIADIQKHPGARAPRPKETAGPPPLE
;
A
#
# COMPACT_ATOMS: atom_id res chain seq x y z
N MET A 1 -28.27 7.00 -21.82
CA MET A 1 -27.76 8.03 -20.88
C MET A 1 -26.67 7.35 -20.07
N GLU A 2 -25.42 7.85 -20.14
CA GLU A 2 -24.36 7.35 -19.26
C GLU A 2 -24.76 7.65 -17.81
N CYS A 3 -24.72 6.64 -16.95
CA CYS A 3 -25.06 6.78 -15.54
C CYS A 3 -23.95 7.58 -14.85
N VAL A 4 -24.27 8.75 -14.28
CA VAL A 4 -23.33 9.55 -13.49
C VAL A 4 -23.33 9.01 -12.06
N LEU A 5 -22.17 8.53 -11.60
CA LEU A 5 -21.98 8.04 -10.24
C LEU A 5 -22.01 9.21 -9.24
N ASP A 6 -22.45 8.95 -8.02
CA ASP A 6 -22.30 9.93 -6.94
C ASP A 6 -20.85 9.97 -6.45
N VAL A 7 -20.21 8.79 -6.32
CA VAL A 7 -18.81 8.66 -5.82
C VAL A 7 -18.06 7.62 -6.66
N LEU A 8 -16.83 7.96 -7.06
CA LEU A 8 -15.88 6.99 -7.60
C LEU A 8 -14.70 6.88 -6.63
N VAL A 9 -14.40 5.64 -6.21
CA VAL A 9 -13.27 5.34 -5.34
C VAL A 9 -12.13 4.73 -6.15
N ILE A 10 -10.92 5.28 -6.03
CA ILE A 10 -9.73 4.79 -6.70
C ILE A 10 -8.91 3.95 -5.72
N GLY A 11 -8.88 2.64 -5.94
CA GLY A 11 -8.20 1.65 -5.12
C GLY A 11 -9.16 0.81 -4.26
N ALA A 12 -9.09 -0.52 -4.42
CA ALA A 12 -9.87 -1.51 -3.67
C ALA A 12 -9.07 -2.11 -2.50
N GLY A 13 -8.18 -1.33 -1.89
CA GLY A 13 -7.55 -1.66 -0.61
C GLY A 13 -8.56 -1.57 0.54
N PRO A 14 -8.19 -1.98 1.78
CA PRO A 14 -9.11 -1.96 2.93
C PRO A 14 -9.76 -0.61 3.17
N THR A 15 -9.02 0.49 3.02
CA THR A 15 -9.55 1.86 3.19
C THR A 15 -10.52 2.23 2.07
N GLY A 16 -10.20 1.89 0.80
CA GLY A 16 -11.09 2.16 -0.32
C GLY A 16 -12.39 1.37 -0.22
N LEU A 17 -12.33 0.10 0.20
CA LEU A 17 -13.51 -0.71 0.50
C LEU A 17 -14.35 -0.09 1.62
N ALA A 18 -13.72 0.36 2.70
CA ALA A 18 -14.43 1.04 3.80
C ALA A 18 -15.15 2.30 3.30
N CYS A 19 -14.50 3.11 2.45
CA CYS A 19 -15.14 4.28 1.84
C CYS A 19 -16.33 3.91 0.96
N ALA A 20 -16.19 2.87 0.13
CA ALA A 20 -17.28 2.40 -0.73
C ALA A 20 -18.46 1.88 0.08
N ILE A 21 -18.21 1.11 1.14
CA ILE A 21 -19.27 0.59 2.03
C ILE A 21 -20.03 1.75 2.69
N GLU A 22 -19.36 2.78 3.18
CA GLU A 22 -20.01 3.94 3.78
C GLU A 22 -20.83 4.73 2.75
N ALA A 23 -20.36 4.84 1.50
CA ALA A 23 -21.14 5.43 0.40
C ALA A 23 -22.40 4.62 0.13
N MET A 24 -22.30 3.30 0.04
CA MET A 24 -23.46 2.40 -0.16
C MET A 24 -24.46 2.49 0.99
N ARG A 25 -24.00 2.50 2.24
CA ARG A 25 -24.84 2.69 3.44
C ARG A 25 -25.60 4.02 3.43
N SER A 26 -25.02 5.01 2.77
CA SER A 26 -25.60 6.35 2.57
C SER A 26 -26.47 6.45 1.31
N ASN A 27 -26.76 5.32 0.64
CA ASN A 27 -27.53 5.21 -0.60
C ASN A 27 -26.95 6.04 -1.77
N LEU A 28 -25.63 6.20 -1.82
CA LEU A 28 -24.92 6.84 -2.92
C LEU A 28 -24.56 5.78 -3.98
N ASP A 29 -24.68 6.15 -5.25
CA ASP A 29 -24.20 5.33 -6.36
C ASP A 29 -22.66 5.37 -6.36
N VAL A 30 -22.02 4.25 -6.04
CA VAL A 30 -20.56 4.15 -5.93
C VAL A 30 -19.98 3.14 -6.89
N LEU A 31 -18.79 3.39 -7.39
CA LEU A 31 -17.95 2.44 -8.11
C LEU A 31 -16.54 2.51 -7.57
N VAL A 32 -15.91 1.36 -7.37
CA VAL A 32 -14.48 1.25 -7.06
C VAL A 32 -13.72 0.86 -8.32
N VAL A 33 -12.61 1.54 -8.62
CA VAL A 33 -11.70 1.19 -9.73
C VAL A 33 -10.36 0.79 -9.15
N GLU A 34 -9.92 -0.45 -9.45
CA GLU A 34 -8.70 -1.06 -8.90
C GLU A 34 -7.79 -1.51 -10.04
N LYS A 35 -6.51 -1.11 -9.98
CA LYS A 35 -5.52 -1.45 -11.02
C LYS A 35 -5.11 -2.92 -11.03
N GLY A 36 -5.23 -3.59 -9.91
CA GLY A 36 -4.87 -5.00 -9.73
C GLY A 36 -6.07 -5.83 -9.27
N CYS A 37 -5.83 -6.72 -8.32
CA CYS A 37 -6.85 -7.54 -7.69
C CYS A 37 -7.41 -6.86 -6.42
N LEU A 38 -8.47 -7.43 -5.86
CA LEU A 38 -9.00 -7.01 -4.56
C LEU A 38 -7.91 -7.01 -3.49
N VAL A 39 -7.79 -5.91 -2.72
CA VAL A 39 -6.76 -5.65 -1.72
C VAL A 39 -5.33 -5.94 -2.22
N ASN A 40 -5.03 -5.44 -3.41
CA ASN A 40 -3.81 -5.74 -4.16
C ASN A 40 -2.51 -5.56 -3.35
N SER A 41 -2.42 -4.55 -2.49
CA SER A 41 -1.24 -4.37 -1.62
C SER A 41 -1.06 -5.54 -0.64
N ILE A 42 -2.16 -6.06 -0.05
CA ILE A 42 -2.11 -7.23 0.84
C ILE A 42 -1.74 -8.49 0.04
N PHE A 43 -2.27 -8.62 -1.17
CA PHE A 43 -1.90 -9.70 -2.08
C PHE A 43 -0.40 -9.69 -2.41
N SER A 44 0.20 -8.51 -2.51
CA SER A 44 1.62 -8.33 -2.83
C SER A 44 2.56 -8.46 -1.61
N TYR A 45 2.03 -8.62 -0.39
CA TYR A 45 2.85 -8.91 0.78
C TYR A 45 3.43 -10.33 0.74
N PRO A 46 4.53 -10.60 1.45
CA PRO A 46 5.09 -11.95 1.54
C PRO A 46 4.05 -13.00 1.98
N PRO A 47 3.99 -14.19 1.36
CA PRO A 47 3.00 -15.22 1.70
C PRO A 47 2.94 -15.59 3.19
N GLY A 48 4.10 -15.67 3.85
CA GLY A 48 4.24 -15.98 5.28
C GLY A 48 4.00 -14.78 6.22
N MET A 49 3.59 -13.62 5.70
CA MET A 49 3.41 -12.43 6.53
C MET A 49 2.27 -12.59 7.55
N THR A 50 2.55 -12.16 8.79
CA THR A 50 1.56 -11.93 9.85
C THR A 50 1.43 -10.44 10.11
N PHE A 51 0.21 -9.93 10.25
CA PHE A 51 -0.03 -8.52 10.54
C PHE A 51 0.54 -8.13 11.91
N PHE A 52 0.95 -6.87 12.04
CA PHE A 52 1.51 -6.36 13.28
C PHE A 52 0.43 -6.03 14.32
N THR A 53 -0.81 -5.85 13.87
CA THR A 53 -1.96 -5.50 14.69
C THR A 53 -2.93 -6.66 14.87
N THR A 54 -3.88 -6.50 15.79
CA THR A 54 -4.90 -7.51 16.05
C THR A 54 -6.02 -7.45 15.02
N ARG A 55 -6.72 -8.56 14.84
CA ARG A 55 -7.82 -8.72 13.88
C ARG A 55 -8.91 -7.68 14.02
N GLU A 56 -9.28 -7.32 15.26
CA GLU A 56 -10.35 -6.34 15.53
C GLU A 56 -10.04 -4.95 14.96
N ARG A 57 -8.75 -4.62 14.85
CA ARG A 57 -8.29 -3.35 14.28
C ARG A 57 -8.25 -3.32 12.76
N LEU A 58 -8.37 -4.49 12.13
CA LEU A 58 -8.39 -4.65 10.67
C LEU A 58 -9.81 -4.73 10.11
N GLU A 59 -10.82 -4.77 10.98
CA GLU A 59 -12.23 -4.85 10.61
C GLU A 59 -12.71 -3.60 9.85
N ILE A 60 -13.52 -3.83 8.83
CA ILE A 60 -14.21 -2.79 8.06
C ILE A 60 -15.69 -3.16 7.89
N GLY A 61 -16.55 -2.15 7.73
CA GLY A 61 -17.96 -2.34 7.44
C GLY A 61 -18.72 -3.09 8.54
N ASP A 62 -18.29 -3.00 9.79
CA ASP A 62 -18.88 -3.68 10.96
C ASP A 62 -18.99 -5.21 10.81
N ILE A 63 -18.17 -5.81 9.93
CA ILE A 63 -18.05 -7.25 9.79
C ILE A 63 -16.91 -7.73 10.69
N PRO A 64 -17.17 -8.65 11.65
CA PRO A 64 -16.13 -9.19 12.52
C PRO A 64 -15.07 -9.96 11.72
N PHE A 65 -13.79 -9.73 12.03
CA PHE A 65 -12.70 -10.51 11.47
C PHE A 65 -12.46 -11.75 12.33
N THR A 66 -13.18 -12.82 12.03
CA THR A 66 -13.10 -14.08 12.77
C THR A 66 -11.93 -14.93 12.26
N THR A 67 -10.96 -15.18 13.14
CA THR A 67 -9.81 -16.06 12.91
C THR A 67 -9.30 -16.61 14.22
N ILE A 68 -8.59 -17.73 14.20
CA ILE A 68 -7.97 -18.34 15.39
C ILE A 68 -6.83 -17.44 15.91
N ASN A 69 -6.09 -16.83 15.01
CA ASN A 69 -4.93 -16.01 15.35
C ASN A 69 -5.34 -14.61 15.82
N VAL A 70 -4.78 -14.16 16.94
CA VAL A 70 -4.97 -12.78 17.42
C VAL A 70 -4.44 -11.78 16.38
N LYS A 71 -3.31 -12.09 15.76
CA LYS A 71 -2.72 -11.34 14.65
C LYS A 71 -2.91 -12.14 13.37
N PRO A 72 -3.76 -11.69 12.44
CA PRO A 72 -4.06 -12.45 11.24
C PRO A 72 -2.83 -12.62 10.34
N THR A 73 -2.81 -13.71 9.62
CA THR A 73 -1.91 -13.92 8.48
C THR A 73 -2.39 -13.16 7.25
N ARG A 74 -1.52 -13.02 6.25
CA ARG A 74 -1.89 -12.50 4.93
C ARG A 74 -3.04 -13.29 4.30
N ALA A 75 -3.02 -14.62 4.38
CA ALA A 75 -4.05 -15.47 3.82
C ALA A 75 -5.43 -15.22 4.46
N GLU A 76 -5.48 -15.14 5.80
CA GLU A 76 -6.70 -14.84 6.54
C GLU A 76 -7.24 -13.45 6.19
N ALA A 77 -6.37 -12.46 6.01
CA ALA A 77 -6.78 -11.11 5.61
C ALA A 77 -7.35 -11.06 4.19
N LEU A 78 -6.75 -11.79 3.23
CA LEU A 78 -7.29 -11.90 1.88
C LEU A 78 -8.69 -12.53 1.88
N GLU A 79 -8.90 -13.58 2.67
CA GLU A 79 -10.22 -14.23 2.83
C GLU A 79 -11.23 -13.27 3.45
N TYR A 80 -10.86 -12.60 4.54
CA TYR A 80 -11.70 -11.65 5.23
C TYR A 80 -12.19 -10.53 4.30
N TYR A 81 -11.27 -9.81 3.63
CA TYR A 81 -11.66 -8.69 2.77
C TYR A 81 -12.46 -9.14 1.55
N ARG A 82 -12.21 -10.34 1.02
CA ARG A 82 -13.04 -10.94 -0.02
C ARG A 82 -14.46 -11.22 0.49
N GLY A 83 -14.57 -11.75 1.71
CA GLY A 83 -15.84 -11.97 2.40
C GLY A 83 -16.63 -10.67 2.58
N VAL A 84 -15.98 -9.60 3.05
CA VAL A 84 -16.60 -8.28 3.23
C VAL A 84 -17.07 -7.69 1.88
N ALA A 85 -16.22 -7.71 0.86
CA ALA A 85 -16.59 -7.19 -0.47
C ALA A 85 -17.80 -7.93 -1.06
N ARG A 86 -17.84 -9.26 -0.88
CA ARG A 86 -18.97 -10.10 -1.30
C ARG A 86 -20.24 -9.82 -0.49
N PHE A 87 -20.15 -9.69 0.82
CA PHE A 87 -21.29 -9.41 1.69
C PHE A 87 -22.00 -8.11 1.33
N TYR A 88 -21.23 -7.07 1.06
CA TYR A 88 -21.77 -5.76 0.65
C TYR A 88 -22.04 -5.66 -0.85
N HIS A 89 -21.70 -6.66 -1.66
CA HIS A 89 -21.75 -6.57 -3.13
C HIS A 89 -21.06 -5.32 -3.66
N VAL A 90 -19.87 -4.99 -3.11
CA VAL A 90 -19.15 -3.77 -3.49
C VAL A 90 -18.86 -3.78 -5.00
N PRO A 91 -19.34 -2.80 -5.78
CA PRO A 91 -19.09 -2.75 -7.21
C PRO A 91 -17.64 -2.35 -7.48
N VAL A 92 -16.83 -3.28 -7.99
CA VAL A 92 -15.42 -3.06 -8.28
C VAL A 92 -15.11 -3.38 -9.74
N ARG A 93 -14.38 -2.50 -10.42
CA ARG A 93 -13.71 -2.76 -11.68
C ARG A 93 -12.24 -3.10 -11.40
N TYR A 94 -11.86 -4.32 -11.66
CA TYR A 94 -10.50 -4.82 -11.47
C TYR A 94 -9.68 -4.68 -12.73
N HIS A 95 -8.34 -4.63 -12.55
CA HIS A 95 -7.37 -4.53 -13.64
C HIS A 95 -7.54 -3.27 -14.49
N GLU A 96 -8.03 -2.20 -13.88
CA GLU A 96 -8.19 -0.88 -14.47
C GLU A 96 -7.41 0.16 -13.68
N ARG A 97 -6.37 0.71 -14.28
CA ARG A 97 -5.54 1.77 -13.67
C ARG A 97 -6.10 3.14 -14.01
N VAL A 98 -6.55 3.90 -13.04
CA VAL A 98 -6.90 5.31 -13.25
C VAL A 98 -5.63 6.08 -13.61
N VAL A 99 -5.67 6.78 -14.75
CA VAL A 99 -4.54 7.54 -15.30
C VAL A 99 -4.74 9.04 -15.26
N GLY A 100 -5.98 9.51 -15.07
CA GLY A 100 -6.28 10.94 -14.97
C GLY A 100 -7.70 11.22 -14.52
N ILE A 101 -7.88 12.41 -13.96
CA ILE A 101 -9.15 12.98 -13.54
C ILE A 101 -9.24 14.37 -14.17
N ALA A 102 -10.35 14.68 -14.82
CA ALA A 102 -10.63 15.99 -15.41
C ALA A 102 -12.01 16.48 -14.95
N GLY A 103 -12.27 17.78 -15.09
CA GLY A 103 -13.54 18.40 -14.69
C GLY A 103 -13.45 19.14 -13.37
N SER A 104 -14.59 19.27 -12.69
CA SER A 104 -14.70 20.01 -11.43
C SER A 104 -15.73 19.35 -10.53
N ASP A 105 -15.85 19.84 -9.31
CA ASP A 105 -16.79 19.34 -8.31
C ASP A 105 -18.21 19.20 -8.90
N GLY A 106 -18.79 18.02 -8.70
CA GLY A 106 -20.09 17.60 -9.24
C GLY A 106 -20.08 17.06 -10.68
N ASN A 107 -18.97 17.18 -11.42
CA ASN A 107 -18.86 16.75 -12.83
C ASN A 107 -17.43 16.34 -13.20
N PHE A 108 -16.97 15.23 -12.64
CA PHE A 108 -15.65 14.67 -12.99
C PHE A 108 -15.76 13.60 -14.08
N GLU A 109 -14.75 13.59 -14.94
CA GLU A 109 -14.43 12.54 -15.89
C GLU A 109 -13.16 11.82 -15.41
N VAL A 110 -13.29 10.53 -15.07
CA VAL A 110 -12.18 9.68 -14.59
C VAL A 110 -11.79 8.73 -15.70
N ARG A 111 -10.57 8.85 -16.20
CA ARG A 111 -10.02 8.01 -17.26
C ARG A 111 -9.15 6.89 -16.65
N ALA A 112 -9.41 5.66 -17.10
CA ALA A 112 -8.66 4.49 -16.71
C ALA A 112 -8.13 3.74 -17.95
N ALA A 113 -6.99 3.08 -17.77
CA ALA A 113 -6.44 2.14 -18.74
C ALA A 113 -6.65 0.72 -18.17
N ALA A 114 -7.37 -0.11 -18.91
CA ALA A 114 -7.53 -1.51 -18.58
C ALA A 114 -6.32 -2.33 -19.05
N THR A 115 -6.11 -3.50 -18.45
CA THR A 115 -4.99 -4.40 -18.82
C THR A 115 -5.09 -4.92 -20.25
N ASP A 116 -6.30 -5.01 -20.80
CA ASP A 116 -6.57 -5.35 -22.21
C ASP A 116 -6.26 -4.21 -23.20
N GLY A 117 -5.86 -3.03 -22.68
CA GLY A 117 -5.50 -1.85 -23.47
C GLY A 117 -6.66 -0.92 -23.81
N ASP A 118 -7.90 -1.32 -23.56
CA ASP A 118 -9.05 -0.49 -23.84
C ASP A 118 -9.19 0.68 -22.85
N PRO A 119 -9.29 1.94 -23.34
CA PRO A 119 -9.53 3.07 -22.48
C PRO A 119 -10.95 2.99 -21.88
N LYS A 120 -11.05 3.24 -20.60
CA LYS A 120 -12.31 3.33 -19.87
C LYS A 120 -12.52 4.77 -19.40
N CYS A 121 -13.77 5.22 -19.37
CA CYS A 121 -14.15 6.55 -18.92
C CYS A 121 -15.37 6.45 -18.00
N TYR A 122 -15.29 7.13 -16.86
CA TYR A 122 -16.35 7.14 -15.86
C TYR A 122 -16.72 8.58 -15.53
N ARG A 123 -18.02 8.85 -15.41
CA ARG A 123 -18.52 10.15 -14.92
C ARG A 123 -18.98 10.03 -13.48
N THR A 124 -18.51 10.94 -12.64
CA THR A 124 -18.84 10.93 -11.21
C THR A 124 -18.93 12.36 -10.66
N ARG A 125 -19.67 12.52 -9.58
CA ARG A 125 -19.78 13.79 -8.87
C ARG A 125 -18.60 14.04 -7.93
N LYS A 126 -18.15 13.00 -7.25
CA LYS A 126 -17.05 13.06 -6.26
C LYS A 126 -16.06 11.94 -6.52
N VAL A 127 -14.80 12.19 -6.15
CA VAL A 127 -13.72 11.21 -6.27
C VAL A 127 -13.04 11.00 -4.93
N ILE A 128 -12.81 9.75 -4.54
CA ILE A 128 -12.02 9.37 -3.37
C ILE A 128 -10.76 8.65 -3.84
N ILE A 129 -9.58 9.21 -3.55
CA ILE A 129 -8.29 8.59 -3.88
C ILE A 129 -7.81 7.79 -2.67
N ALA A 130 -7.80 6.45 -2.79
CA ALA A 130 -7.39 5.49 -1.76
C ALA A 130 -6.30 4.53 -2.28
N THR A 131 -5.38 5.05 -3.08
CA THR A 131 -4.37 4.29 -3.85
C THR A 131 -3.26 3.68 -3.00
N GLY A 132 -3.12 4.07 -1.73
CA GLY A 132 -2.08 3.54 -0.87
C GLY A 132 -0.67 4.05 -1.23
N TYR A 133 0.36 3.22 -0.93
CA TYR A 133 1.76 3.61 -1.13
C TYR A 133 2.68 2.45 -1.56
N TYR A 134 2.22 1.21 -1.50
CA TYR A 134 3.07 0.02 -1.61
C TYR A 134 3.55 -0.28 -3.03
N ASP A 135 3.03 0.43 -4.02
CA ASP A 135 3.30 0.13 -5.43
C ASP A 135 4.54 0.82 -6.01
N ILE A 136 5.08 1.82 -5.34
CA ILE A 136 6.20 2.62 -5.86
C ILE A 136 7.35 2.58 -4.84
N PRO A 137 8.42 1.84 -5.15
CA PRO A 137 9.59 1.76 -4.26
C PRO A 137 10.39 3.07 -4.28
N ASN A 138 11.03 3.36 -3.16
CA ASN A 138 12.05 4.41 -3.10
C ASN A 138 13.31 3.89 -3.81
N LEU A 139 13.58 4.37 -5.01
CA LEU A 139 14.78 4.00 -5.76
C LEU A 139 16.03 4.63 -5.13
N MET A 140 17.12 3.91 -5.14
CA MET A 140 18.44 4.42 -4.72
C MET A 140 19.07 5.29 -5.81
N GLY A 141 18.68 5.09 -7.07
CA GLY A 141 19.22 5.81 -8.21
C GLY A 141 20.66 5.41 -8.55
N VAL A 142 21.04 4.17 -8.27
CA VAL A 142 22.38 3.65 -8.53
C VAL A 142 22.44 2.82 -9.81
N PRO A 143 23.57 2.79 -10.55
CA PRO A 143 23.73 1.91 -11.68
C PRO A 143 23.45 0.45 -11.33
N GLY A 144 22.69 -0.24 -12.20
CA GLY A 144 22.33 -1.65 -12.05
C GLY A 144 21.20 -1.94 -11.07
N GLU A 145 20.50 -0.92 -10.57
CA GLU A 145 19.32 -1.11 -9.73
C GLU A 145 18.14 -1.77 -10.48
N ASP A 146 18.16 -1.70 -11.80
CA ASP A 146 17.19 -2.30 -12.74
C ASP A 146 17.56 -3.72 -13.21
N LEU A 147 18.66 -4.28 -12.74
CA LEU A 147 19.08 -5.65 -13.10
C LEU A 147 18.04 -6.68 -12.66
N PRO A 148 17.80 -7.76 -13.44
CA PRO A 148 16.81 -8.80 -13.11
C PRO A 148 16.99 -9.49 -11.76
N LYS A 149 18.20 -9.45 -11.18
CA LYS A 149 18.49 -9.99 -9.85
C LYS A 149 18.07 -9.07 -8.69
N VAL A 150 17.69 -7.84 -8.99
CA VAL A 150 17.27 -6.84 -8.01
C VAL A 150 15.76 -6.83 -7.90
N SER A 151 15.26 -6.94 -6.68
CA SER A 151 13.84 -6.80 -6.39
C SER A 151 13.63 -5.80 -5.25
N HIS A 152 12.65 -4.92 -5.41
CA HIS A 152 12.18 -4.04 -4.35
C HIS A 152 11.10 -4.68 -3.49
N TYR A 153 10.65 -5.90 -3.85
CA TYR A 153 9.61 -6.63 -3.13
C TYR A 153 10.15 -7.97 -2.70
N TYR A 154 10.00 -8.27 -1.43
CA TYR A 154 10.33 -9.57 -0.89
C TYR A 154 9.11 -10.49 -0.98
N GLY A 155 9.31 -11.69 -1.47
CA GLY A 155 8.28 -12.72 -1.57
C GLY A 155 8.51 -13.85 -0.58
N GLU A 156 9.22 -14.88 -1.02
CA GLU A 156 9.42 -16.13 -0.30
C GLU A 156 10.89 -16.54 -0.33
N ALA A 157 11.39 -17.11 0.78
CA ALA A 157 12.82 -17.43 0.94
C ALA A 157 13.25 -18.70 0.18
N HIS A 158 12.35 -19.65 -0.09
CA HIS A 158 12.71 -20.99 -0.58
C HIS A 158 13.56 -20.98 -1.86
N ALA A 159 13.28 -20.07 -2.78
CA ALA A 159 14.01 -19.93 -4.05
C ALA A 159 15.50 -19.52 -3.87
N PHE A 160 15.87 -19.04 -2.68
CA PHE A 160 17.21 -18.52 -2.38
C PHE A 160 18.04 -19.46 -1.49
N TYR A 161 17.62 -20.73 -1.38
CA TYR A 161 18.36 -21.75 -0.63
C TYR A 161 19.81 -21.84 -1.12
N GLN A 162 20.78 -21.73 -0.18
CA GLN A 162 22.23 -21.72 -0.45
C GLN A 162 22.70 -20.66 -1.46
N ARG A 163 21.95 -19.53 -1.58
CA ARG A 163 22.34 -18.40 -2.41
C ARG A 163 22.91 -17.26 -1.57
N LYS A 164 23.82 -16.48 -2.16
CA LYS A 164 24.31 -15.23 -1.58
C LYS A 164 23.30 -14.11 -1.87
N VAL A 165 22.68 -13.60 -0.83
CA VAL A 165 21.61 -12.59 -0.96
C VAL A 165 22.01 -11.31 -0.23
N ALA A 166 22.06 -10.20 -0.95
CA ALA A 166 22.20 -8.88 -0.37
C ALA A 166 20.80 -8.30 -0.05
N VAL A 167 20.57 -7.89 1.19
CA VAL A 167 19.37 -7.20 1.63
C VAL A 167 19.74 -5.75 1.96
N ILE A 168 19.19 -4.80 1.21
CA ILE A 168 19.48 -3.36 1.37
C ILE A 168 18.30 -2.72 2.09
N GLY A 169 18.56 -2.14 3.26
CA GLY A 169 17.54 -1.51 4.10
C GLY A 169 17.82 -1.72 5.58
N GLY A 170 17.13 -1.00 6.45
CA GLY A 170 17.38 -1.08 7.90
C GLY A 170 16.10 -1.02 8.74
N ALA A 171 14.92 -1.24 8.14
CA ALA A 171 13.63 -1.22 8.82
C ALA A 171 12.98 -2.62 8.85
N ASN A 172 11.68 -2.70 9.22
CA ASN A 172 10.97 -3.97 9.41
C ASN A 172 11.09 -4.92 8.21
N SER A 173 10.88 -4.43 6.99
CA SER A 173 10.90 -5.28 5.79
C SER A 173 12.27 -5.92 5.58
N ALA A 174 13.34 -5.16 5.73
CA ALA A 174 14.70 -5.67 5.58
C ALA A 174 15.07 -6.67 6.69
N ALA A 175 14.74 -6.35 7.94
CA ALA A 175 15.02 -7.25 9.07
C ALA A 175 14.25 -8.58 8.95
N ILE A 176 12.96 -8.52 8.58
CA ILE A 176 12.12 -9.73 8.40
C ILE A 176 12.62 -10.56 7.23
N ALA A 177 12.92 -9.94 6.08
CA ALA A 177 13.45 -10.64 4.92
C ALA A 177 14.80 -11.29 5.20
N ALA A 178 15.72 -10.57 5.87
CA ALA A 178 17.03 -11.11 6.24
C ALA A 178 16.91 -12.32 7.18
N LEU A 179 16.03 -12.25 8.18
CA LEU A 179 15.77 -13.38 9.09
C LEU A 179 15.11 -14.56 8.39
N ASP A 180 14.17 -14.31 7.50
CA ASP A 180 13.49 -15.37 6.76
C ASP A 180 14.45 -16.10 5.81
N LEU A 181 15.23 -15.35 5.03
CA LEU A 181 16.28 -15.88 4.16
C LEU A 181 17.32 -16.68 4.94
N PHE A 182 17.80 -16.16 6.08
CA PHE A 182 18.73 -16.87 6.95
C PHE A 182 18.16 -18.20 7.44
N ARG A 183 16.91 -18.23 7.91
CA ARG A 183 16.23 -19.46 8.37
C ARG A 183 16.06 -20.51 7.27
N HIS A 184 16.06 -20.07 6.01
CA HIS A 184 16.01 -20.93 4.84
C HIS A 184 17.39 -21.17 4.21
N SER A 185 18.46 -20.99 5.01
CA SER A 185 19.84 -21.32 4.62
C SER A 185 20.41 -20.50 3.46
N ALA A 186 19.94 -19.29 3.23
CA ALA A 186 20.61 -18.33 2.38
C ALA A 186 21.80 -17.68 3.13
N GLU A 187 22.88 -17.35 2.42
CA GLU A 187 23.98 -16.52 2.92
C GLU A 187 23.59 -15.04 2.81
N VAL A 188 23.24 -14.43 3.94
CA VAL A 188 22.65 -13.09 3.95
C VAL A 188 23.66 -12.02 4.32
N THR A 189 23.77 -10.98 3.49
CA THR A 189 24.46 -9.73 3.84
C THR A 189 23.44 -8.60 3.90
N LEU A 190 23.26 -8.00 5.08
CA LEU A 190 22.43 -6.83 5.32
C LEU A 190 23.25 -5.55 5.13
N ILE A 191 22.80 -4.64 4.28
CA ILE A 191 23.48 -3.38 3.95
C ILE A 191 22.58 -2.22 4.36
N HIS A 192 23.09 -1.34 5.22
CA HIS A 192 22.33 -0.19 5.70
C HIS A 192 23.19 1.08 5.76
N ARG A 193 22.63 2.18 5.24
CA ARG A 193 23.33 3.47 5.16
C ARG A 193 23.53 4.16 6.51
N GLU A 194 22.67 3.87 7.49
CA GLU A 194 22.78 4.43 8.82
C GLU A 194 23.64 3.53 9.72
N PRO A 195 24.22 4.08 10.81
CA PRO A 195 25.06 3.31 11.72
C PRO A 195 24.28 2.26 12.52
N GLU A 196 22.98 2.41 12.67
CA GLU A 196 22.12 1.52 13.44
C GLU A 196 20.84 1.16 12.67
N LEU A 197 20.29 0.00 12.96
CA LEU A 197 18.98 -0.38 12.47
C LEU A 197 17.89 0.56 13.00
N SER A 198 16.87 0.80 12.18
CA SER A 198 15.75 1.68 12.52
C SER A 198 15.13 1.31 13.88
N ARG A 199 14.98 2.30 14.77
CA ARG A 199 14.29 2.12 16.06
C ARG A 199 12.83 1.69 15.93
N HIS A 200 12.24 1.78 14.73
CA HIS A 200 10.89 1.36 14.44
C HIS A 200 10.75 -0.13 14.09
N ILE A 201 11.85 -0.89 14.11
CA ILE A 201 11.74 -2.36 14.03
C ILE A 201 10.95 -2.86 15.24
N LYS A 202 9.98 -3.72 14.96
CA LYS A 202 9.08 -4.26 16.00
C LYS A 202 9.86 -4.98 17.09
N TYR A 203 9.45 -4.78 18.35
CA TYR A 203 10.14 -5.27 19.54
C TYR A 203 10.34 -6.80 19.56
N TRP A 204 9.51 -7.55 18.85
CA TRP A 204 9.66 -9.02 18.72
C TRP A 204 10.55 -9.46 17.54
N VAL A 205 10.90 -8.56 16.62
CA VAL A 205 11.82 -8.81 15.49
C VAL A 205 13.23 -8.35 15.84
N ARG A 206 13.35 -7.21 16.51
CA ARG A 206 14.63 -6.56 16.83
C ARG A 206 15.63 -7.48 17.55
N PRO A 207 15.27 -8.20 18.64
CA PRO A 207 16.25 -9.02 19.35
C PRO A 207 16.82 -10.14 18.48
N ASP A 208 16.02 -10.71 17.60
CA ASP A 208 16.47 -11.82 16.74
C ASP A 208 17.45 -11.32 15.67
N ILE A 209 17.12 -10.25 14.93
CA ILE A 209 18.04 -9.71 13.92
C ILE A 209 19.37 -9.21 14.55
N GLU A 210 19.30 -8.53 15.70
CA GLU A 210 20.49 -8.07 16.41
C GLU A 210 21.37 -9.23 16.89
N ASN A 211 20.78 -10.33 17.39
CA ASN A 211 21.50 -11.52 17.77
C ASN A 211 22.17 -12.21 16.56
N ARG A 212 21.44 -12.36 15.42
CA ARG A 212 22.03 -12.95 14.20
C ARG A 212 23.18 -12.12 13.65
N ILE A 213 23.13 -10.81 13.76
CA ILE A 213 24.23 -9.91 13.37
C ILE A 213 25.40 -10.06 14.35
N LYS A 214 25.13 -10.04 15.66
CA LYS A 214 26.17 -10.14 16.70
C LYS A 214 26.96 -11.44 16.65
N GLU A 215 26.31 -12.56 16.38
CA GLU A 215 26.95 -13.87 16.28
C GLU A 215 27.59 -14.13 14.89
N GLY A 216 27.37 -13.22 13.91
CA GLY A 216 27.92 -13.33 12.57
C GLY A 216 27.15 -14.24 11.61
N SER A 217 25.98 -14.76 12.01
CA SER A 217 25.12 -15.57 11.14
C SER A 217 24.50 -14.78 10.00
N ILE A 218 24.27 -13.48 10.21
CA ILE A 218 23.93 -12.49 9.18
C ILE A 218 25.04 -11.45 9.17
N ARG A 219 25.76 -11.34 8.06
CA ARG A 219 26.74 -10.28 7.87
C ARG A 219 26.04 -8.94 7.77
N ALA A 220 26.46 -7.92 8.51
CA ALA A 220 25.90 -6.57 8.44
C ALA A 220 26.96 -5.53 8.06
N CYS A 221 26.66 -4.73 7.04
CA CYS A 221 27.43 -3.57 6.60
C CYS A 221 26.64 -2.31 6.98
N MET A 222 26.91 -1.77 8.17
CA MET A 222 26.26 -0.56 8.69
C MET A 222 27.04 0.69 8.27
N ALA A 223 26.40 1.88 8.31
CA ALA A 223 26.95 3.14 7.82
C ALA A 223 27.55 3.01 6.41
N THR A 224 26.89 2.23 5.54
CA THR A 224 27.41 1.79 4.24
C THR A 224 26.39 2.10 3.15
N ALA A 225 26.80 2.90 2.15
CA ALA A 225 25.98 3.28 1.01
C ALA A 225 26.25 2.37 -0.21
N VAL A 226 25.20 1.95 -0.91
CA VAL A 226 25.34 1.28 -2.21
C VAL A 226 25.73 2.30 -3.25
N ARG A 227 26.70 1.95 -4.11
CA ARG A 227 27.18 2.78 -5.22
C ARG A 227 26.82 2.22 -6.58
N GLU A 228 26.87 0.91 -6.72
CA GLU A 228 26.59 0.21 -7.96
C GLU A 228 26.18 -1.22 -7.68
N ILE A 229 25.34 -1.78 -8.53
CA ILE A 229 24.98 -3.20 -8.56
C ILE A 229 25.44 -3.78 -9.90
N THR A 230 26.28 -4.80 -9.86
CA THR A 230 26.74 -5.52 -11.03
C THR A 230 26.10 -6.92 -11.09
N ARG A 231 26.37 -7.68 -12.15
CA ARG A 231 25.82 -9.02 -12.32
C ARG A 231 26.09 -9.96 -11.13
N ASP A 232 27.24 -9.83 -10.48
CA ASP A 232 27.76 -10.76 -9.47
C ASP A 232 28.06 -10.10 -8.12
N ALA A 233 27.86 -8.80 -7.99
CA ALA A 233 28.20 -8.07 -6.76
C ALA A 233 27.35 -6.82 -6.54
N VAL A 234 27.36 -6.34 -5.29
CA VAL A 234 27.02 -4.95 -4.91
C VAL A 234 28.32 -4.26 -4.50
N TRP A 235 28.59 -3.12 -5.10
CA TRP A 235 29.65 -2.22 -4.69
C TRP A 235 29.13 -1.21 -3.69
N VAL A 236 29.78 -1.15 -2.56
CA VAL A 236 29.38 -0.27 -1.46
C VAL A 236 30.53 0.62 -1.06
N GLU A 237 30.20 1.74 -0.44
CA GLU A 237 31.16 2.67 0.15
C GLU A 237 30.85 2.81 1.63
N THR A 238 31.85 2.56 2.45
CA THR A 238 31.78 2.74 3.90
C THR A 238 31.91 4.22 4.27
N ALA A 239 31.64 4.58 5.53
CA ALA A 239 31.81 5.94 6.03
C ALA A 239 33.28 6.45 5.88
N GLN A 240 34.26 5.56 5.73
CA GLN A 240 35.67 5.87 5.50
C GLN A 240 35.98 6.14 4.00
N GLY A 241 34.97 5.98 3.11
CA GLY A 241 35.14 6.24 1.67
C GLY A 241 35.81 5.11 0.88
N GLU A 242 36.02 3.94 1.48
CA GLU A 242 36.62 2.80 0.78
C GLU A 242 35.58 1.98 0.03
N PRO A 243 35.76 1.79 -1.29
CA PRO A 243 34.86 0.93 -2.08
C PRO A 243 35.11 -0.54 -1.69
N THR A 244 34.02 -1.23 -1.37
CA THR A 244 34.05 -2.65 -1.01
C THR A 244 33.12 -3.43 -1.91
N ARG A 245 33.58 -4.56 -2.43
CA ARG A 245 32.80 -5.49 -3.23
C ARG A 245 32.15 -6.55 -2.35
N ILE A 246 30.83 -6.71 -2.47
CA ILE A 246 30.02 -7.72 -1.78
C ILE A 246 29.46 -8.66 -2.85
N GLU A 247 29.96 -9.89 -2.92
CA GLU A 247 29.44 -10.91 -3.85
C GLU A 247 28.01 -11.27 -3.50
N ASN A 248 27.16 -11.42 -4.53
CA ASN A 248 25.78 -11.85 -4.37
C ASN A 248 25.18 -12.38 -5.66
N ASP A 249 24.22 -13.29 -5.51
CA ASP A 249 23.39 -13.80 -6.58
C ASP A 249 22.12 -12.96 -6.76
N TYR A 250 21.56 -12.45 -5.65
CA TYR A 250 20.31 -11.69 -5.62
C TYR A 250 20.40 -10.48 -4.70
N VAL A 251 19.57 -9.49 -4.99
CA VAL A 251 19.50 -8.25 -4.21
C VAL A 251 18.03 -7.96 -3.89
N PHE A 252 17.72 -7.76 -2.60
CA PHE A 252 16.47 -7.18 -2.16
C PHE A 252 16.69 -5.75 -1.68
N ALA A 253 16.28 -4.77 -2.50
CA ALA A 253 16.37 -3.33 -2.19
C ALA A 253 15.10 -2.88 -1.44
N LEU A 254 15.05 -3.16 -0.12
CA LEU A 254 13.89 -2.89 0.74
C LEU A 254 14.00 -1.49 1.38
N THR A 255 14.07 -0.50 0.51
CA THR A 255 14.31 0.92 0.82
C THR A 255 13.04 1.69 1.21
N GLY A 256 11.91 0.99 1.27
CA GLY A 256 10.58 1.55 1.54
C GLY A 256 9.86 1.96 0.26
N TYR A 257 8.66 2.53 0.45
CA TYR A 257 7.75 2.86 -0.64
C TYR A 257 7.11 4.22 -0.38
N HIS A 258 6.51 4.80 -1.41
CA HIS A 258 5.80 6.08 -1.30
C HIS A 258 4.52 6.11 -2.15
N PRO A 259 3.54 6.99 -1.82
CA PRO A 259 2.37 7.24 -2.66
C PRO A 259 2.75 7.74 -4.06
N ASP A 260 1.86 7.56 -5.03
CA ASP A 260 2.02 8.13 -6.37
C ASP A 260 1.82 9.66 -6.35
N PHE A 261 2.90 10.36 -5.99
CA PHE A 261 2.89 11.83 -5.94
C PHE A 261 2.71 12.46 -7.32
N GLU A 262 3.14 11.78 -8.39
CA GLU A 262 2.97 12.29 -9.74
C GLU A 262 1.51 12.24 -10.17
N PHE A 263 0.81 11.16 -9.85
CA PHE A 263 -0.62 11.06 -10.07
C PHE A 263 -1.37 12.15 -9.29
N LEU A 264 -1.06 12.35 -8.00
CA LEU A 264 -1.68 13.40 -7.19
C LEU A 264 -1.46 14.80 -7.78
N ARG A 265 -0.24 15.12 -8.23
CA ARG A 265 0.04 16.41 -8.89
C ARG A 265 -0.71 16.58 -10.20
N ARG A 266 -0.79 15.52 -11.03
CA ARG A 266 -1.54 15.55 -12.30
C ARG A 266 -3.02 15.83 -12.10
N VAL A 267 -3.60 15.42 -11.00
CA VAL A 267 -5.00 15.71 -10.67
C VAL A 267 -5.18 17.02 -9.89
N GLY A 268 -4.12 17.81 -9.75
CA GLY A 268 -4.15 19.14 -9.13
C GLY A 268 -4.00 19.15 -7.61
N VAL A 269 -3.71 18.00 -6.98
CA VAL A 269 -3.47 17.96 -5.54
C VAL A 269 -2.10 18.57 -5.22
N GLU A 270 -2.07 19.58 -4.40
CA GLU A 270 -0.85 20.22 -3.91
C GLU A 270 -0.12 19.29 -2.94
N ILE A 271 1.19 19.18 -3.10
CA ILE A 271 2.06 18.36 -2.25
C ILE A 271 3.06 19.28 -1.55
N ASP A 272 3.07 19.25 -0.23
CA ASP A 272 4.07 19.97 0.57
C ASP A 272 5.50 19.50 0.22
N PRO A 273 6.40 20.39 -0.18
CA PRO A 273 7.73 19.99 -0.66
C PRO A 273 8.63 19.41 0.45
N GLY A 274 8.42 19.77 1.70
CA GLY A 274 9.24 19.29 2.83
C GLY A 274 8.82 17.92 3.31
N THR A 275 7.52 17.70 3.52
CA THR A 275 6.97 16.46 4.09
C THR A 275 6.43 15.50 3.03
N SER A 276 6.26 15.98 1.79
CA SER A 276 5.55 15.28 0.70
C SER A 276 4.09 14.94 1.05
N ARG A 277 3.50 15.60 2.03
CA ARG A 277 2.09 15.42 2.38
C ARG A 277 1.20 16.14 1.38
N PRO A 278 0.15 15.50 0.88
CA PRO A 278 -0.85 16.19 0.08
C PRO A 278 -1.66 17.16 0.93
N ASN A 279 -2.03 18.29 0.35
CA ASN A 279 -2.94 19.24 0.97
C ASN A 279 -4.31 18.55 1.16
N CYS A 280 -4.68 18.37 2.41
CA CYS A 280 -5.86 17.60 2.79
C CYS A 280 -6.43 18.11 4.10
N ASN A 281 -7.72 18.41 4.10
CA ASN A 281 -8.43 18.83 5.31
C ASN A 281 -8.48 17.66 6.33
N ALA A 282 -8.02 17.88 7.53
CA ALA A 282 -7.92 16.86 8.55
C ALA A 282 -9.28 16.30 9.03
N LYS A 283 -10.38 17.04 8.85
CA LYS A 283 -11.73 16.64 9.29
C LYS A 283 -12.54 16.01 8.17
N THR A 284 -12.53 16.62 6.97
CA THR A 284 -13.35 16.20 5.83
C THR A 284 -12.63 15.25 4.89
N ARG A 285 -11.28 15.24 4.93
CA ARG A 285 -10.41 14.53 3.99
C ARG A 285 -10.48 15.08 2.56
N GLU A 286 -11.12 16.23 2.34
CA GLU A 286 -11.11 16.90 1.06
C GLU A 286 -9.73 17.49 0.79
N SER A 287 -9.24 17.38 -0.44
CA SER A 287 -8.00 18.00 -0.88
C SER A 287 -8.21 19.49 -1.20
N ASN A 288 -7.15 20.17 -1.67
CA ASN A 288 -7.28 21.50 -2.25
C ASN A 288 -8.09 21.54 -3.55
N VAL A 289 -8.38 20.38 -4.16
CA VAL A 289 -9.26 20.25 -5.33
C VAL A 289 -10.66 19.93 -4.83
N PRO A 290 -11.63 20.85 -4.94
CA PRO A 290 -13.00 20.61 -4.47
C PRO A 290 -13.60 19.36 -5.08
N GLY A 291 -14.27 18.53 -4.26
CA GLY A 291 -14.86 17.26 -4.67
C GLY A 291 -13.89 16.08 -4.80
N VAL A 292 -12.58 16.31 -4.59
CA VAL A 292 -11.56 15.24 -4.56
C VAL A 292 -11.09 15.01 -3.13
N TYR A 293 -11.35 13.82 -2.62
CA TYR A 293 -11.03 13.38 -1.26
C TYR A 293 -9.86 12.39 -1.25
N LEU A 294 -9.10 12.38 -0.16
CA LEU A 294 -7.96 11.48 0.04
C LEU A 294 -8.21 10.56 1.23
N ALA A 295 -8.01 9.25 1.05
CA ALA A 295 -8.27 8.25 2.09
C ALA A 295 -7.10 7.28 2.27
N GLY A 296 -6.81 6.94 3.53
CA GLY A 296 -5.76 6.00 3.89
C GLY A 296 -4.37 6.62 3.88
N VAL A 297 -3.37 5.76 3.72
CA VAL A 297 -1.96 6.14 3.89
C VAL A 297 -1.45 7.16 2.84
N VAL A 298 -2.16 7.33 1.73
CA VAL A 298 -1.82 8.34 0.72
C VAL A 298 -1.66 9.75 1.29
N ILE A 299 -2.38 10.09 2.39
CA ILE A 299 -2.32 11.40 3.04
C ILE A 299 -1.08 11.61 3.92
N SER A 300 -0.32 10.57 4.22
CA SER A 300 0.86 10.65 5.10
C SER A 300 2.13 11.12 4.38
N GLY A 301 2.09 11.27 3.06
CA GLY A 301 3.27 11.63 2.30
C GLY A 301 4.37 10.55 2.42
N ARG A 302 5.58 10.96 2.80
CA ARG A 302 6.71 10.03 3.04
C ARG A 302 6.64 9.32 4.39
N HIS A 303 5.78 9.76 5.32
CA HIS A 303 5.65 9.17 6.67
C HIS A 303 4.63 8.02 6.68
N THR A 304 4.88 6.98 5.87
CA THR A 304 3.95 5.86 5.64
C THR A 304 3.69 4.99 6.88
N ASN A 305 4.35 5.29 8.00
CA ASN A 305 4.18 4.63 9.29
C ASN A 305 3.17 5.33 10.23
N GLU A 306 2.44 6.34 9.78
CA GLU A 306 1.45 7.07 10.59
C GLU A 306 0.01 6.58 10.34
N ILE A 307 -0.30 6.17 9.10
CA ILE A 307 -1.63 5.72 8.72
C ILE A 307 -1.57 4.27 8.22
N PHE A 308 -2.37 3.45 8.88
CA PHE A 308 -2.56 2.04 8.62
C PHE A 308 -4.05 1.75 8.39
N ILE A 309 -4.41 0.48 8.19
CA ILE A 309 -5.82 0.07 8.12
C ILE A 309 -6.57 0.49 9.40
N GLU A 310 -5.91 0.36 10.55
CA GLU A 310 -6.43 0.62 11.90
C GLU A 310 -7.11 1.98 12.07
N ASN A 311 -6.53 3.02 11.46
CA ASN A 311 -7.05 4.39 11.51
C ASN A 311 -7.63 4.85 10.16
N GLY A 312 -7.09 4.37 9.05
CA GLY A 312 -7.57 4.69 7.70
C GLY A 312 -9.00 4.19 7.43
N ARG A 313 -9.42 3.09 8.06
CA ARG A 313 -10.76 2.51 7.92
C ARG A 313 -11.91 3.46 8.30
N PHE A 314 -11.63 4.48 9.10
CA PHE A 314 -12.63 5.48 9.51
C PHE A 314 -12.71 6.69 8.57
N HIS A 315 -11.83 6.80 7.57
CA HIS A 315 -11.86 7.93 6.64
C HIS A 315 -13.14 7.96 5.81
N GLY A 316 -13.72 6.79 5.50
CA GLY A 316 -15.00 6.70 4.79
C GLY A 316 -16.13 7.46 5.48
N ASN A 317 -16.27 7.28 6.80
CA ASN A 317 -17.28 8.00 7.59
C ASN A 317 -17.10 9.52 7.53
N GLN A 318 -15.85 10.01 7.61
CA GLN A 318 -15.54 11.44 7.55
C GLN A 318 -15.87 12.03 6.18
N ILE A 319 -15.46 11.35 5.11
CA ILE A 319 -15.66 11.77 3.72
C ILE A 319 -17.14 11.77 3.37
N ILE A 320 -17.86 10.69 3.62
CA ILE A 320 -19.26 10.57 3.26
C ILE A 320 -20.12 11.54 4.06
N ALA A 321 -19.84 11.76 5.33
CA ALA A 321 -20.52 12.78 6.13
C ALA A 321 -20.33 14.21 5.58
N ASP A 322 -19.21 14.49 4.94
CA ASP A 322 -18.96 15.76 4.27
C ASP A 322 -19.68 15.85 2.93
N ILE A 323 -19.59 14.82 2.10
CA ILE A 323 -20.30 14.75 0.80
C ILE A 323 -21.80 14.96 0.98
N GLN A 324 -22.41 14.40 2.01
CA GLN A 324 -23.84 14.55 2.29
C GLN A 324 -24.26 15.98 2.67
N LYS A 325 -23.34 16.80 3.16
CA LYS A 325 -23.60 18.20 3.54
C LYS A 325 -23.52 19.19 2.37
N HIS A 326 -22.87 18.80 1.26
CA HIS A 326 -22.63 19.72 0.15
C HIS A 326 -23.79 19.69 -0.88
N PRO A 327 -24.34 20.86 -1.25
CA PRO A 327 -25.38 20.94 -2.28
C PRO A 327 -24.80 20.42 -3.62
N GLY A 328 -25.45 19.43 -4.21
CA GLY A 328 -25.01 18.72 -5.42
C GLY A 328 -24.89 17.22 -5.25
N ALA A 329 -24.83 16.71 -4.02
CA ALA A 329 -25.07 15.31 -3.78
C ALA A 329 -26.53 14.96 -4.14
N ARG A 330 -26.73 13.85 -4.86
CA ARG A 330 -28.09 13.38 -5.18
C ARG A 330 -28.83 13.12 -3.88
N ALA A 331 -30.11 13.49 -3.82
CA ALA A 331 -30.96 13.10 -2.70
C ALA A 331 -30.93 11.57 -2.53
N PRO A 332 -30.76 11.05 -1.30
CA PRO A 332 -30.69 9.62 -1.07
C PRO A 332 -31.91 8.90 -1.64
N ARG A 333 -31.69 7.79 -2.35
CA ARG A 333 -32.77 6.94 -2.81
C ARG A 333 -33.55 6.38 -1.61
N PRO A 334 -34.89 6.22 -1.69
CA PRO A 334 -35.63 5.51 -0.65
C PRO A 334 -34.99 4.13 -0.44
N LYS A 335 -34.86 3.70 0.80
CA LYS A 335 -34.39 2.34 1.12
C LYS A 335 -35.36 1.33 0.50
N GLU A 336 -34.97 0.67 -0.58
CA GLU A 336 -35.57 -0.64 -0.90
C GLU A 336 -35.08 -1.58 0.23
N THR A 337 -36.04 -2.05 1.02
CA THR A 337 -35.81 -3.10 2.02
C THR A 337 -35.44 -4.38 1.26
N ALA A 338 -34.16 -4.60 1.02
CA ALA A 338 -33.68 -5.88 0.52
C ALA A 338 -34.03 -6.94 1.58
N GLY A 339 -34.96 -7.78 1.30
CA GLY A 339 -35.16 -9.02 2.05
C GLY A 339 -33.88 -9.87 1.99
N PRO A 340 -33.65 -10.74 2.97
CA PRO A 340 -32.48 -11.62 2.95
C PRO A 340 -32.47 -12.42 1.65
N PRO A 341 -31.27 -12.62 1.03
CA PRO A 341 -31.17 -13.46 -0.16
C PRO A 341 -31.62 -14.90 0.17
N PRO A 342 -32.24 -15.61 -0.79
CA PRO A 342 -32.60 -17.02 -0.60
C PRO A 342 -31.31 -17.81 -0.31
N LEU A 343 -31.37 -18.66 0.73
CA LEU A 343 -30.36 -19.67 1.02
C LEU A 343 -30.43 -20.74 -0.07
N GLU A 344 -29.47 -20.78 -0.97
CA GLU A 344 -29.14 -21.92 -1.82
C GLU A 344 -27.85 -22.57 -1.33
#